data_1e643fc5fa5b4eda94223790666eeeb2
#
_entry.id   1e643fc5fa5b4eda94223790666eeeb2
#
_cell.length_a   1.000
_cell.length_b   1.000
_cell.length_c   1.000
_cell.angle_alpha   90.00
_cell.angle_beta   90.00
_cell.angle_gamma   90.00
#
_symmetry.space_group_name_H-M   'P 1'
#
loop_
_entity.id
_entity.type
_entity.pdbx_description
1 polymer ?
#
loop_
_entity_poly.entity_id
_entity_poly.type
_entity_poly.pdbx_seq_one_letter_code
_entity_poly.pdbx_strand_id
1 'polypeptide(L)'
;MSGIRQGRRGAWRAALACMVTLAVAMGLGRFAFTPMLPIMLHEGKLQLEAGGVLASLNYLGYFLGAVSCAAIGIKAKTMVRGGLAATAVLLVGMGVLHSFTSWGILRAAAGVMSAWVFVFASGWGLRRLAETNSPALAGVIYTGPGIGIAMTGLLGGALGRWGSETGWIGLGLLAVVLVAAIWRVFDDGELPVAAGSAATPAAAAGTPASASARSDAVWLVALYGLAGFGYIITATFLPVIARQALPGSPWPDFFWPLFGLAIIPGALIGARAPLHWDNRLLLAAAYALQALGVLLSVAWPTIAGFALGSLLLGMPFTAITLFAMRDARRLRGNAAAGLIGYATASYGVGQIIGPLFAAPLAQRTGSFQLPLLVAAAALALGAALFALVWSKSRRITGN
;
A
#
# COMPACT_ATOMS: atom_id res chain seq x y z
N MET A 1 -11.69 0.39 39.16
CA MET A 1 -11.69 1.41 38.07
C MET A 1 -10.30 1.76 37.55
N SER A 2 -9.23 1.62 38.33
CA SER A 2 -7.83 1.87 37.88
C SER A 2 -7.34 0.90 36.78
N GLY A 3 -7.60 -0.40 36.91
CA GLY A 3 -7.14 -1.42 35.97
C GLY A 3 -7.74 -1.28 34.54
N ILE A 4 -9.03 -0.92 34.42
CA ILE A 4 -9.69 -0.71 33.12
C ILE A 4 -9.11 0.51 32.41
N ARG A 5 -8.81 1.57 33.14
CA ARG A 5 -8.16 2.78 32.58
C ARG A 5 -6.74 2.50 32.11
N GLN A 6 -6.00 1.66 32.81
CA GLN A 6 -4.63 1.28 32.49
C GLN A 6 -4.59 0.36 31.25
N GLY A 7 -5.51 -0.59 31.14
CA GLY A 7 -5.67 -1.44 29.94
C GLY A 7 -6.00 -0.62 28.69
N ARG A 8 -6.94 0.34 28.80
CA ARG A 8 -7.33 1.21 27.68
C ARG A 8 -6.19 2.13 27.23
N ARG A 9 -5.40 2.66 28.15
CA ARG A 9 -4.20 3.46 27.81
C ARG A 9 -3.14 2.60 27.10
N GLY A 10 -2.94 1.36 27.52
CA GLY A 10 -2.04 0.41 26.87
C GLY A 10 -2.48 0.08 25.44
N ALA A 11 -3.78 -0.13 25.22
CA ALA A 11 -4.34 -0.37 23.87
C ALA A 11 -4.11 0.81 22.92
N TRP A 12 -4.40 2.04 23.35
CA TRP A 12 -4.15 3.24 22.54
C TRP A 12 -2.67 3.44 22.24
N ARG A 13 -1.80 3.22 23.23
CA ARG A 13 -0.35 3.31 23.05
C ARG A 13 0.14 2.32 22.00
N ALA A 14 -0.34 1.08 22.03
CA ALA A 14 -0.02 0.06 21.02
C ALA A 14 -0.55 0.43 19.63
N ALA A 15 -1.82 0.84 19.53
CA ALA A 15 -2.43 1.23 18.25
C ALA A 15 -1.69 2.42 17.61
N LEU A 16 -1.40 3.47 18.38
CA LEU A 16 -0.68 4.65 17.87
C LEU A 16 0.76 4.32 17.49
N ALA A 17 1.46 3.49 18.27
CA ALA A 17 2.82 3.07 17.90
C ALA A 17 2.84 2.26 16.60
N CYS A 18 1.89 1.34 16.41
CA CYS A 18 1.76 0.60 15.15
C CYS A 18 1.36 1.54 13.99
N MET A 19 0.48 2.51 14.22
CA MET A 19 0.11 3.52 13.24
C MET A 19 1.36 4.30 12.76
N VAL A 20 2.17 4.81 13.68
CA VAL A 20 3.42 5.52 13.36
C VAL A 20 4.40 4.58 12.66
N THR A 21 4.52 3.33 13.11
CA THR A 21 5.34 2.31 12.45
C THR A 21 4.94 2.11 10.99
N LEU A 22 3.64 1.98 10.71
CA LEU A 22 3.15 1.83 9.35
C LEU A 22 3.28 3.12 8.54
N ALA A 23 3.18 4.30 9.17
CA ALA A 23 3.45 5.58 8.51
C ALA A 23 4.91 5.67 8.06
N VAL A 24 5.87 5.24 8.89
CA VAL A 24 7.30 5.22 8.52
C VAL A 24 7.55 4.15 7.46
N ALA A 25 7.17 2.90 7.69
CA ALA A 25 7.51 1.80 6.80
C ALA A 25 6.83 1.92 5.42
N MET A 26 5.54 2.24 5.39
CA MET A 26 4.77 2.32 4.14
C MET A 26 4.81 3.74 3.57
N GLY A 27 4.59 4.77 4.37
CA GLY A 27 4.60 6.15 3.91
C GLY A 27 6.00 6.59 3.46
N LEU A 28 6.95 6.62 4.39
CA LEU A 28 8.31 7.09 4.09
C LEU A 28 9.12 6.03 3.31
N GLY A 29 9.20 4.79 3.79
CA GLY A 29 10.04 3.75 3.18
C GLY A 29 9.61 3.36 1.76
N ARG A 30 8.31 3.31 1.51
CA ARG A 30 7.78 2.85 0.22
C ARG A 30 7.39 3.99 -0.70
N PHE A 31 6.59 4.94 -0.22
CA PHE A 31 5.90 5.92 -1.03
C PHE A 31 6.54 7.32 -1.06
N ALA A 32 7.64 7.57 -0.33
CA ALA A 32 8.37 8.84 -0.43
C ALA A 32 8.93 9.12 -1.83
N PHE A 33 9.18 8.07 -2.62
CA PHE A 33 9.69 8.20 -3.98
C PHE A 33 8.71 8.97 -4.89
N THR A 34 7.41 8.80 -4.70
CA THR A 34 6.38 9.47 -5.52
C THR A 34 6.51 11.00 -5.53
N PRO A 35 6.56 11.72 -4.39
CA PRO A 35 6.77 13.17 -4.41
C PRO A 35 8.22 13.57 -4.73
N MET A 36 9.21 12.70 -4.50
CA MET A 36 10.61 12.99 -4.80
C MET A 36 10.97 12.81 -6.28
N LEU A 37 10.26 11.93 -7.00
CA LEU A 37 10.53 11.64 -8.41
C LEU A 37 10.51 12.88 -9.30
N PRO A 38 9.48 13.76 -9.31
CA PRO A 38 9.47 14.92 -10.17
C PRO A 38 10.61 15.91 -9.86
N ILE A 39 11.10 15.96 -8.62
CA ILE A 39 12.24 16.80 -8.22
C ILE A 39 13.52 16.23 -8.85
N MET A 40 13.75 14.92 -8.71
CA MET A 40 14.92 14.24 -9.32
C MET A 40 14.91 14.35 -10.85
N LEU A 41 13.74 14.29 -11.48
CA LEU A 41 13.57 14.50 -12.92
C LEU A 41 13.93 15.94 -13.32
N HIS A 42 13.45 16.94 -12.58
CA HIS A 42 13.71 18.35 -12.84
C HIS A 42 15.20 18.69 -12.68
N GLU A 43 15.88 18.07 -11.72
CA GLU A 43 17.33 18.21 -11.50
C GLU A 43 18.18 17.49 -12.56
N GLY A 44 17.58 16.76 -13.49
CA GLY A 44 18.30 15.98 -14.49
C GLY A 44 19.06 14.77 -13.93
N LYS A 45 18.85 14.43 -12.64
CA LYS A 45 19.49 13.28 -11.97
C LYS A 45 18.95 11.93 -12.45
N LEU A 46 17.75 11.92 -13.02
CA LEU A 46 17.04 10.72 -13.39
C LEU A 46 16.17 10.97 -14.63
N GLN A 47 16.06 9.98 -15.52
CA GLN A 47 15.08 9.95 -16.59
C GLN A 47 13.80 9.24 -16.13
N LEU A 48 12.68 9.51 -16.77
CA LEU A 48 11.37 8.96 -16.38
C LEU A 48 11.35 7.43 -16.39
N GLU A 49 11.95 6.81 -17.41
CA GLU A 49 12.05 5.35 -17.51
C GLU A 49 12.85 4.76 -16.34
N ALA A 50 14.00 5.33 -16.04
CA ALA A 50 14.81 4.94 -14.88
C ALA A 50 14.04 5.14 -13.56
N GLY A 51 13.23 6.19 -13.44
CA GLY A 51 12.30 6.39 -12.32
C GLY A 51 11.28 5.25 -12.18
N GLY A 52 10.74 4.79 -13.28
CA GLY A 52 9.86 3.61 -13.32
C GLY A 52 10.54 2.35 -12.81
N VAL A 53 11.79 2.11 -13.23
CA VAL A 53 12.60 0.97 -12.75
C VAL A 53 12.85 1.06 -11.24
N LEU A 54 13.24 2.23 -10.71
CA LEU A 54 13.45 2.42 -9.27
C LEU A 54 12.18 2.20 -8.44
N ALA A 55 11.02 2.60 -8.96
CA ALA A 55 9.74 2.31 -8.33
C ALA A 55 9.46 0.80 -8.30
N SER A 56 9.65 0.13 -9.43
CA SER A 56 9.41 -1.32 -9.54
C SER A 56 10.39 -2.15 -8.72
N LEU A 57 11.64 -1.72 -8.55
CA LEU A 57 12.59 -2.37 -7.64
C LEU A 57 12.12 -2.31 -6.18
N ASN A 58 11.50 -1.22 -5.75
CA ASN A 58 10.89 -1.17 -4.41
C ASN A 58 9.71 -2.13 -4.28
N TYR A 59 8.85 -2.23 -5.30
CA TYR A 59 7.72 -3.15 -5.28
C TYR A 59 8.17 -4.61 -5.34
N LEU A 60 9.22 -4.92 -6.10
CA LEU A 60 9.86 -6.23 -6.10
C LEU A 60 10.44 -6.56 -4.72
N GLY A 61 11.15 -5.61 -4.11
CA GLY A 61 11.66 -5.76 -2.74
C GLY A 61 10.54 -6.03 -1.75
N TYR A 62 9.43 -5.28 -1.84
CA TYR A 62 8.26 -5.50 -0.99
C TYR A 62 7.64 -6.89 -1.21
N PHE A 63 7.53 -7.34 -2.45
CA PHE A 63 7.04 -8.68 -2.78
C PHE A 63 7.94 -9.76 -2.17
N LEU A 64 9.26 -9.67 -2.38
CA LEU A 64 10.23 -10.61 -1.82
C LEU A 64 10.23 -10.59 -0.29
N GLY A 65 10.15 -9.40 0.30
CA GLY A 65 10.02 -9.22 1.74
C GLY A 65 8.76 -9.88 2.31
N ALA A 66 7.61 -9.69 1.64
CA ALA A 66 6.35 -10.29 2.06
C ALA A 66 6.37 -11.82 2.00
N VAL A 67 6.92 -12.38 0.92
CA VAL A 67 7.06 -13.85 0.76
C VAL A 67 8.01 -14.43 1.79
N SER A 68 9.14 -13.75 2.08
CA SER A 68 10.14 -14.24 3.04
C SER A 68 9.68 -14.16 4.50
N CYS A 69 8.65 -13.37 4.84
CA CYS A 69 8.16 -13.24 6.22
C CYS A 69 7.82 -14.59 6.87
N ALA A 70 7.32 -15.55 6.11
CA ALA A 70 6.95 -16.87 6.61
C ALA A 70 8.15 -17.71 7.08
N ALA A 71 9.33 -17.48 6.50
CA ALA A 71 10.56 -18.21 6.84
C ALA A 71 11.37 -17.52 7.96
N ILE A 72 10.95 -16.35 8.42
CA ILE A 72 11.70 -15.54 9.39
C ILE A 72 11.23 -15.86 10.82
N GLY A 73 12.09 -16.50 11.61
CA GLY A 73 11.85 -16.83 13.03
C GLY A 73 12.30 -15.72 14.01
N ILE A 74 12.38 -14.46 13.60
CA ILE A 74 12.84 -13.34 14.43
C ILE A 74 11.69 -12.78 15.27
N LYS A 75 11.98 -12.33 16.51
CA LYS A 75 11.01 -11.69 17.39
C LYS A 75 10.47 -10.39 16.75
N ALA A 76 9.17 -10.14 16.89
CA ALA A 76 8.50 -8.96 16.31
C ALA A 76 9.19 -7.63 16.70
N LYS A 77 9.56 -7.47 17.97
CA LYS A 77 10.33 -6.33 18.49
C LYS A 77 11.59 -6.06 17.69
N THR A 78 12.43 -7.08 17.51
CA THR A 78 13.70 -6.96 16.79
C THR A 78 13.49 -6.63 15.33
N MET A 79 12.52 -7.28 14.68
CA MET A 79 12.19 -7.03 13.29
C MET A 79 11.65 -5.60 13.07
N VAL A 80 10.71 -5.15 13.91
CA VAL A 80 10.13 -3.81 13.80
C VAL A 80 11.19 -2.73 14.04
N ARG A 81 11.96 -2.83 15.12
CA ARG A 81 13.00 -1.84 15.43
C ARG A 81 14.11 -1.83 14.38
N GLY A 82 14.64 -2.99 14.03
CA GLY A 82 15.70 -3.13 13.03
C GLY A 82 15.25 -2.66 11.65
N GLY A 83 14.04 -3.05 11.23
CA GLY A 83 13.47 -2.64 9.96
C GLY A 83 13.17 -1.13 9.87
N LEU A 84 12.68 -0.52 10.96
CA LEU A 84 12.47 0.93 11.01
C LEU A 84 13.80 1.71 11.00
N ALA A 85 14.80 1.27 11.76
CA ALA A 85 16.14 1.88 11.75
C ALA A 85 16.77 1.76 10.36
N ALA A 86 16.69 0.57 9.75
CA ALA A 86 17.15 0.36 8.37
C ALA A 86 16.41 1.28 7.39
N THR A 87 15.08 1.42 7.50
CA THR A 87 14.29 2.33 6.65
C THR A 87 14.82 3.77 6.74
N ALA A 88 15.10 4.27 7.94
CA ALA A 88 15.65 5.63 8.12
C ALA A 88 17.01 5.78 7.45
N VAL A 89 17.93 4.80 7.62
CA VAL A 89 19.25 4.79 6.98
C VAL A 89 19.12 4.74 5.46
N LEU A 90 18.22 3.90 4.92
CA LEU A 90 18.00 3.78 3.47
C LEU A 90 17.47 5.09 2.86
N LEU A 91 16.61 5.82 3.58
CA LEU A 91 16.11 7.13 3.14
C LEU A 91 17.24 8.17 3.10
N VAL A 92 18.08 8.25 4.14
CA VAL A 92 19.27 9.12 4.13
C VAL A 92 20.22 8.72 3.00
N GLY A 93 20.42 7.41 2.80
CA GLY A 93 21.22 6.87 1.71
C GLY A 93 20.77 7.33 0.31
N MET A 94 19.46 7.49 0.09
CA MET A 94 18.92 8.04 -1.18
C MET A 94 19.37 9.48 -1.45
N GLY A 95 19.64 10.27 -0.40
CA GLY A 95 20.12 11.63 -0.52
C GLY A 95 21.65 11.76 -0.58
N VAL A 96 22.38 10.77 -0.05
CA VAL A 96 23.85 10.79 0.02
C VAL A 96 24.50 10.09 -1.17
N LEU A 97 23.88 9.02 -1.68
CA LEU A 97 24.39 8.27 -2.83
C LEU A 97 23.78 8.80 -4.14
N HIS A 98 24.59 8.81 -5.21
CA HIS A 98 24.22 9.50 -6.46
C HIS A 98 24.21 8.58 -7.69
N SER A 99 24.47 7.27 -7.52
CA SER A 99 24.45 6.34 -8.65
C SER A 99 23.08 5.64 -8.79
N PHE A 100 22.66 5.39 -10.03
CA PHE A 100 21.44 4.63 -10.31
C PHE A 100 21.45 3.26 -9.64
N THR A 101 22.58 2.56 -9.66
CA THR A 101 22.74 1.24 -9.02
C THR A 101 22.55 1.31 -7.52
N SER A 102 23.15 2.30 -6.84
CA SER A 102 22.96 2.48 -5.40
C SER A 102 21.50 2.79 -5.05
N TRP A 103 20.85 3.69 -5.80
CA TRP A 103 19.43 3.98 -5.62
C TRP A 103 18.56 2.73 -5.84
N GLY A 104 18.89 1.89 -6.83
CA GLY A 104 18.18 0.63 -7.08
C GLY A 104 18.26 -0.34 -5.90
N ILE A 105 19.48 -0.51 -5.34
CA ILE A 105 19.70 -1.36 -4.15
C ILE A 105 18.94 -0.80 -2.94
N LEU A 106 19.04 0.51 -2.69
CA LEU A 106 18.35 1.17 -1.58
C LEU A 106 16.83 1.03 -1.72
N ARG A 107 16.29 1.19 -2.92
CA ARG A 107 14.85 1.06 -3.20
C ARG A 107 14.37 -0.38 -2.97
N ALA A 108 15.10 -1.37 -3.48
CA ALA A 108 14.78 -2.78 -3.25
C ALA A 108 14.84 -3.14 -1.76
N ALA A 109 15.90 -2.74 -1.06
CA ALA A 109 16.05 -2.96 0.38
C ALA A 109 14.93 -2.26 1.18
N ALA A 110 14.58 -1.02 0.85
CA ALA A 110 13.48 -0.31 1.50
C ALA A 110 12.12 -1.02 1.29
N GLY A 111 11.91 -1.62 0.13
CA GLY A 111 10.77 -2.48 -0.13
C GLY A 111 10.70 -3.68 0.80
N VAL A 112 11.81 -4.43 0.94
CA VAL A 112 11.91 -5.58 1.86
C VAL A 112 11.63 -5.14 3.30
N MET A 113 12.28 -4.09 3.77
CA MET A 113 12.08 -3.57 5.13
C MET A 113 10.62 -3.16 5.37
N SER A 114 10.00 -2.49 4.39
CA SER A 114 8.59 -2.08 4.49
C SER A 114 7.64 -3.27 4.66
N ALA A 115 7.88 -4.37 3.92
CA ALA A 115 7.08 -5.58 4.03
C ALA A 115 7.26 -6.26 5.40
N TRP A 116 8.49 -6.45 5.84
CA TRP A 116 8.78 -7.07 7.13
C TRP A 116 8.18 -6.26 8.28
N VAL A 117 8.42 -4.97 8.31
CA VAL A 117 7.87 -4.08 9.35
C VAL A 117 6.34 -4.10 9.33
N PHE A 118 5.71 -4.03 8.14
CA PHE A 118 4.26 -4.08 8.01
C PHE A 118 3.67 -5.36 8.61
N VAL A 119 4.22 -6.52 8.27
CA VAL A 119 3.71 -7.82 8.73
C VAL A 119 3.91 -7.99 10.22
N PHE A 120 5.13 -7.74 10.72
CA PHE A 120 5.46 -7.97 12.13
C PHE A 120 4.78 -6.95 13.07
N ALA A 121 4.70 -5.66 12.68
CA ALA A 121 4.01 -4.65 13.47
C ALA A 121 2.48 -4.87 13.48
N SER A 122 1.89 -5.23 12.34
CA SER A 122 0.46 -5.57 12.28
C SER A 122 0.14 -6.77 13.16
N GLY A 123 0.93 -7.84 13.08
CA GLY A 123 0.74 -9.04 13.90
C GLY A 123 0.89 -8.76 15.40
N TRP A 124 1.90 -7.97 15.80
CA TRP A 124 2.09 -7.55 17.19
C TRP A 124 0.95 -6.68 17.68
N GLY A 125 0.57 -5.66 16.90
CA GLY A 125 -0.47 -4.70 17.28
C GLY A 125 -1.84 -5.36 17.43
N LEU A 126 -2.26 -6.19 16.47
CA LEU A 126 -3.55 -6.89 16.53
C LEU A 126 -3.64 -7.82 17.73
N ARG A 127 -2.56 -8.54 18.07
CA ARG A 127 -2.52 -9.37 19.29
C ARG A 127 -2.64 -8.52 20.55
N ARG A 128 -1.88 -7.43 20.64
CA ARG A 128 -1.94 -6.54 21.81
C ARG A 128 -3.32 -5.93 22.02
N LEU A 129 -4.03 -5.61 20.93
CA LEU A 129 -5.41 -5.13 20.97
C LEU A 129 -6.39 -6.23 21.41
N ALA A 130 -6.16 -7.49 21.01
CA ALA A 130 -6.95 -8.62 21.48
C ALA A 130 -6.76 -8.88 22.97
N GLU A 131 -5.53 -8.87 23.48
CA GLU A 131 -5.19 -9.01 24.89
C GLU A 131 -5.83 -7.91 25.77
N THR A 132 -5.97 -6.71 25.23
CA THR A 132 -6.59 -5.57 25.92
C THR A 132 -8.09 -5.42 25.64
N ASN A 133 -8.70 -6.42 24.97
CA ASN A 133 -10.11 -6.42 24.56
C ASN A 133 -10.55 -5.14 23.84
N SER A 134 -9.68 -4.66 22.93
CA SER A 134 -9.86 -3.39 22.20
C SER A 134 -9.76 -3.55 20.67
N PRO A 135 -10.45 -4.54 20.03
CA PRO A 135 -10.30 -4.83 18.60
C PRO A 135 -10.74 -3.66 17.70
N ALA A 136 -11.62 -2.79 18.18
CA ALA A 136 -12.06 -1.60 17.44
C ALA A 136 -10.91 -0.64 17.09
N LEU A 137 -9.80 -0.66 17.82
CA LEU A 137 -8.62 0.17 17.55
C LEU A 137 -7.75 -0.36 16.39
N ALA A 138 -8.04 -1.54 15.85
CA ALA A 138 -7.32 -2.08 14.69
C ALA A 138 -7.40 -1.13 13.48
N GLY A 139 -8.53 -0.43 13.28
CA GLY A 139 -8.68 0.58 12.24
C GLY A 139 -7.65 1.72 12.36
N VAL A 140 -7.30 2.12 13.59
CA VAL A 140 -6.31 3.18 13.84
C VAL A 140 -4.93 2.76 13.32
N ILE A 141 -4.52 1.51 13.50
CA ILE A 141 -3.23 1.00 13.00
C ILE A 141 -3.12 1.24 11.49
N TYR A 142 -4.17 0.93 10.75
CA TYR A 142 -4.17 0.97 9.28
C TYR A 142 -4.43 2.37 8.69
N THR A 143 -4.61 3.40 9.50
CA THR A 143 -4.53 4.80 9.04
C THR A 143 -3.09 5.25 8.81
N GLY A 144 -2.11 4.53 9.39
CA GLY A 144 -0.69 4.85 9.31
C GLY A 144 -0.17 5.07 7.89
N PRO A 145 -0.41 4.17 6.93
CA PRO A 145 0.02 4.37 5.55
C PRO A 145 -0.49 5.67 4.95
N GLY A 146 -1.75 6.02 5.17
CA GLY A 146 -2.35 7.26 4.68
C GLY A 146 -1.70 8.52 5.27
N ILE A 147 -1.47 8.52 6.59
CA ILE A 147 -0.76 9.60 7.29
C ILE A 147 0.65 9.74 6.75
N GLY A 148 1.40 8.64 6.61
CA GLY A 148 2.76 8.64 6.08
C GLY A 148 2.83 9.16 4.65
N ILE A 149 1.90 8.77 3.78
CA ILE A 149 1.79 9.26 2.40
C ILE A 149 1.52 10.78 2.40
N ALA A 150 0.58 11.26 3.22
CA ALA A 150 0.29 12.69 3.31
C ALA A 150 1.51 13.48 3.80
N MET A 151 2.22 12.98 4.82
CA MET A 151 3.45 13.59 5.33
C MET A 151 4.54 13.63 4.29
N THR A 152 4.77 12.56 3.52
CA THR A 152 5.80 12.54 2.47
C THR A 152 5.50 13.52 1.36
N GLY A 153 4.24 13.70 0.98
CA GLY A 153 3.86 14.70 -0.02
C GLY A 153 4.11 16.12 0.44
N LEU A 154 3.64 16.46 1.65
CA LEU A 154 3.80 17.81 2.20
C LEU A 154 5.27 18.16 2.49
N LEU A 155 5.98 17.26 3.18
CA LEU A 155 7.36 17.52 3.57
C LEU A 155 8.35 17.32 2.42
N GLY A 156 8.12 16.30 1.58
CA GLY A 156 8.92 16.07 0.38
C GLY A 156 8.84 17.24 -0.60
N GLY A 157 7.64 17.79 -0.83
CA GLY A 157 7.46 19.01 -1.62
C GLY A 157 8.11 20.24 -0.99
N ALA A 158 7.95 20.43 0.34
CA ALA A 158 8.54 21.56 1.06
C ALA A 158 10.08 21.50 1.09
N LEU A 159 10.66 20.36 1.46
CA LEU A 159 12.11 20.16 1.54
C LEU A 159 12.76 20.07 0.16
N GLY A 160 12.05 19.52 -0.82
CA GLY A 160 12.51 19.39 -2.19
C GLY A 160 12.76 20.71 -2.92
N ARG A 161 12.28 21.85 -2.36
CA ARG A 161 12.65 23.20 -2.86
C ARG A 161 14.14 23.48 -2.74
N TRP A 162 14.83 22.83 -1.81
CA TRP A 162 16.28 22.90 -1.63
C TRP A 162 17.03 21.74 -2.30
N GLY A 163 16.35 21.00 -3.17
CA GLY A 163 16.90 19.86 -3.92
C GLY A 163 16.48 18.51 -3.38
N SER A 164 16.60 17.49 -4.26
CA SER A 164 16.19 16.12 -3.95
C SER A 164 17.02 15.50 -2.82
N GLU A 165 18.29 15.84 -2.69
CA GLU A 165 19.17 15.39 -1.61
C GLU A 165 18.65 15.84 -0.25
N THR A 166 18.35 17.15 -0.11
CA THR A 166 17.76 17.72 1.10
C THR A 166 16.41 17.08 1.41
N GLY A 167 15.59 16.84 0.39
CA GLY A 167 14.31 16.16 0.53
C GLY A 167 14.46 14.76 1.11
N TRP A 168 15.35 13.95 0.55
CA TRP A 168 15.60 12.58 1.02
C TRP A 168 16.19 12.53 2.42
N ILE A 169 17.21 13.36 2.71
CA ILE A 169 17.83 13.44 4.04
C ILE A 169 16.79 13.90 5.07
N GLY A 170 16.00 14.93 4.75
CA GLY A 170 14.96 15.43 5.65
C GLY A 170 13.90 14.38 5.97
N LEU A 171 13.43 13.60 4.98
CA LEU A 171 12.50 12.48 5.21
C LEU A 171 13.16 11.37 6.04
N GLY A 172 14.45 11.10 5.85
CA GLY A 172 15.20 10.15 6.67
C GLY A 172 15.33 10.61 8.13
N LEU A 173 15.62 11.89 8.36
CA LEU A 173 15.68 12.47 9.72
C LEU A 173 14.31 12.46 10.39
N LEU A 174 13.23 12.75 9.65
CA LEU A 174 11.86 12.59 10.16
C LEU A 174 11.60 11.14 10.57
N ALA A 175 12.03 10.16 9.76
CA ALA A 175 11.91 8.75 10.13
C ALA A 175 12.64 8.45 11.44
N VAL A 176 13.88 8.97 11.63
CA VAL A 176 14.62 8.82 12.90
C VAL A 176 13.81 9.36 14.09
N VAL A 177 13.26 10.57 13.98
CA VAL A 177 12.47 11.18 15.06
C VAL A 177 11.24 10.35 15.40
N LEU A 178 10.48 9.93 14.37
CA LEU A 178 9.28 9.11 14.58
C LEU A 178 9.61 7.74 15.18
N VAL A 179 10.69 7.10 14.72
CA VAL A 179 11.17 5.82 15.24
C VAL A 179 11.62 5.96 16.70
N ALA A 180 12.36 7.01 17.04
CA ALA A 180 12.79 7.28 18.41
C ALA A 180 11.59 7.45 19.37
N ALA A 181 10.54 8.16 18.92
CA ALA A 181 9.33 8.38 19.71
C ALA A 181 8.59 7.08 20.11
N ILE A 182 8.63 6.07 19.23
CA ILE A 182 7.92 4.80 19.47
C ILE A 182 8.85 3.65 19.91
N TRP A 183 10.17 3.88 19.92
CA TRP A 183 11.18 2.85 20.13
C TRP A 183 10.92 1.96 21.35
N ARG A 184 10.50 2.56 22.47
CA ARG A 184 10.26 1.85 23.74
C ARG A 184 8.94 1.10 23.80
N VAL A 185 7.99 1.36 22.88
CA VAL A 185 6.65 0.75 22.94
C VAL A 185 6.71 -0.74 22.58
N PHE A 186 7.63 -1.15 21.71
CA PHE A 186 7.81 -2.56 21.32
C PHE A 186 8.68 -3.35 22.31
N ASP A 187 8.82 -2.92 23.55
CA ASP A 187 9.73 -3.54 24.54
C ASP A 187 9.13 -4.72 25.29
N ASP A 188 7.82 -4.79 25.39
CA ASP A 188 7.15 -5.71 26.30
C ASP A 188 6.43 -6.84 25.56
N GLY A 189 6.78 -8.08 25.90
CA GLY A 189 6.05 -9.27 25.50
C GLY A 189 6.80 -10.20 24.56
N GLU A 190 7.49 -11.15 25.13
CA GLU A 190 8.09 -12.28 24.44
C GLU A 190 7.03 -13.31 24.06
N LEU A 191 6.45 -13.19 22.86
CA LEU A 191 5.82 -14.36 22.24
C LEU A 191 6.31 -14.42 20.79
N PRO A 192 6.71 -15.63 20.33
CA PRO A 192 7.02 -15.82 18.92
C PRO A 192 5.81 -15.42 18.07
N VAL A 193 6.03 -14.65 17.03
CA VAL A 193 5.00 -14.45 16.03
C VAL A 193 4.76 -15.80 15.37
N ALA A 194 3.66 -16.45 15.72
CA ALA A 194 3.15 -17.48 14.81
C ALA A 194 2.91 -16.77 13.48
N ALA A 195 3.64 -17.19 12.46
CA ALA A 195 3.59 -16.68 11.09
C ALA A 195 2.24 -17.00 10.43
N GLY A 196 1.14 -16.47 11.01
CA GLY A 196 -0.23 -16.83 10.68
C GLY A 196 -1.00 -15.78 9.89
N SER A 197 -0.35 -14.72 9.35
CA SER A 197 -1.09 -13.70 8.61
C SER A 197 -0.44 -13.23 7.31
N ALA A 198 0.77 -13.66 7.02
CA ALA A 198 1.36 -13.53 5.68
C ALA A 198 1.50 -14.93 5.12
N ALA A 199 0.85 -15.17 4.00
CA ALA A 199 0.75 -16.38 3.25
C ALA A 199 1.97 -17.29 3.31
N THR A 200 1.89 -18.34 4.12
CA THR A 200 2.72 -19.54 3.92
C THR A 200 2.01 -20.41 2.90
N PRO A 201 2.65 -20.90 1.86
CA PRO A 201 2.11 -21.98 1.06
C PRO A 201 2.29 -23.29 1.85
N ALA A 202 1.50 -23.49 2.89
CA ALA A 202 1.36 -24.78 3.52
C ALA A 202 0.25 -25.53 2.77
N ALA A 203 0.62 -26.57 2.05
CA ALA A 203 -0.29 -27.56 1.52
C ALA A 203 -1.01 -28.26 2.69
N ALA A 204 -2.11 -27.67 3.16
CA ALA A 204 -3.07 -28.37 3.99
C ALA A 204 -4.04 -29.05 3.02
N ALA A 205 -4.00 -30.38 2.95
CA ALA A 205 -5.00 -31.22 2.31
C ALA A 205 -6.36 -30.99 3.01
N GLY A 206 -7.09 -29.99 2.53
CA GLY A 206 -8.48 -29.76 2.89
C GLY A 206 -9.38 -30.47 1.90
N THR A 207 -10.60 -30.81 2.30
CA THR A 207 -11.68 -31.34 1.49
C THR A 207 -11.69 -30.74 0.09
N PRO A 208 -11.87 -31.51 -0.99
CA PRO A 208 -11.81 -30.99 -2.34
C PRO A 208 -12.86 -29.89 -2.52
N ALA A 209 -12.40 -28.67 -2.73
CA ALA A 209 -13.25 -27.52 -3.00
C ALA A 209 -14.09 -27.81 -4.24
N SER A 210 -15.37 -27.41 -4.22
CA SER A 210 -16.26 -27.51 -5.38
C SER A 210 -15.63 -26.83 -6.60
N ALA A 211 -15.99 -27.27 -7.81
CA ALA A 211 -15.45 -26.68 -9.04
C ALA A 211 -15.72 -25.15 -9.10
N SER A 212 -16.87 -24.71 -8.60
CA SER A 212 -17.22 -23.28 -8.51
C SER A 212 -16.30 -22.52 -7.55
N ALA A 213 -16.00 -23.08 -6.37
CA ALA A 213 -15.12 -22.44 -5.40
C ALA A 213 -13.66 -22.39 -5.89
N ARG A 214 -13.23 -23.34 -6.74
CA ARG A 214 -11.93 -23.27 -7.43
C ARG A 214 -11.90 -22.13 -8.46
N SER A 215 -12.95 -22.03 -9.28
CA SER A 215 -13.09 -20.95 -10.26
C SER A 215 -13.09 -19.58 -9.59
N ASP A 216 -13.87 -19.38 -8.53
CA ASP A 216 -13.93 -18.11 -7.79
C ASP A 216 -12.57 -17.74 -7.18
N ALA A 217 -11.79 -18.71 -6.69
CA ALA A 217 -10.45 -18.48 -6.18
C ALA A 217 -9.48 -18.02 -7.28
N VAL A 218 -9.55 -18.59 -8.48
CA VAL A 218 -8.74 -18.15 -9.65
C VAL A 218 -9.11 -16.73 -10.03
N TRP A 219 -10.41 -16.42 -10.10
CA TRP A 219 -10.88 -15.07 -10.39
C TRP A 219 -10.39 -14.06 -9.35
N LEU A 220 -10.47 -14.38 -8.06
CA LEU A 220 -9.97 -13.50 -7.00
C LEU A 220 -8.48 -13.18 -7.20
N VAL A 221 -7.65 -14.20 -7.47
CA VAL A 221 -6.20 -14.02 -7.68
C VAL A 221 -5.93 -13.16 -8.92
N ALA A 222 -6.55 -13.47 -10.05
CA ALA A 222 -6.32 -12.75 -11.29
C ALA A 222 -6.78 -11.29 -11.20
N LEU A 223 -8.00 -11.07 -10.69
CA LEU A 223 -8.57 -9.74 -10.60
C LEU A 223 -7.83 -8.87 -9.57
N TYR A 224 -7.36 -9.44 -8.46
CA TYR A 224 -6.59 -8.68 -7.48
C TYR A 224 -5.26 -8.19 -8.04
N GLY A 225 -4.66 -8.92 -8.98
CA GLY A 225 -3.51 -8.44 -9.76
C GLY A 225 -3.82 -7.20 -10.61
N LEU A 226 -5.03 -7.14 -11.20
CA LEU A 226 -5.44 -5.95 -11.96
C LEU A 226 -5.55 -4.70 -11.08
N ALA A 227 -5.99 -4.82 -9.82
CA ALA A 227 -5.96 -3.69 -8.90
C ALA A 227 -4.52 -3.24 -8.64
N GLY A 228 -3.61 -4.19 -8.38
CA GLY A 228 -2.19 -3.91 -8.19
C GLY A 228 -1.59 -3.11 -9.34
N PHE A 229 -1.91 -3.50 -10.57
CA PHE A 229 -1.46 -2.82 -11.79
C PHE A 229 -2.14 -1.45 -11.99
N GLY A 230 -3.45 -1.38 -11.86
CA GLY A 230 -4.21 -0.20 -12.26
C GLY A 230 -3.97 1.02 -11.35
N TYR A 231 -3.98 0.83 -10.02
CA TYR A 231 -3.79 1.97 -9.13
C TYR A 231 -2.34 2.45 -9.09
N ILE A 232 -1.36 1.53 -9.24
CA ILE A 232 0.05 1.83 -8.98
C ILE A 232 0.65 2.81 -9.98
N ILE A 233 0.15 2.82 -11.21
CA ILE A 233 0.60 3.74 -12.26
C ILE A 233 0.32 5.17 -11.79
N THR A 234 -0.92 5.46 -11.43
CA THR A 234 -1.28 6.80 -10.91
C THR A 234 -0.56 7.06 -9.58
N ALA A 235 -0.56 6.13 -8.64
CA ALA A 235 0.08 6.30 -7.34
C ALA A 235 1.60 6.55 -7.42
N THR A 236 2.28 6.02 -8.45
CA THR A 236 3.72 6.26 -8.65
C THR A 236 4.01 7.60 -9.29
N PHE A 237 3.21 7.99 -10.30
CA PHE A 237 3.51 9.14 -11.15
C PHE A 237 2.58 10.35 -10.94
N LEU A 238 1.64 10.30 -9.99
CA LEU A 238 0.64 11.36 -9.78
C LEU A 238 1.22 12.79 -9.76
N PRO A 239 2.30 13.11 -9.00
CA PRO A 239 2.85 14.45 -9.02
C PRO A 239 3.52 14.82 -10.35
N VAL A 240 4.09 13.84 -11.09
CA VAL A 240 4.66 14.05 -12.44
C VAL A 240 3.54 14.36 -13.43
N ILE A 241 2.48 13.54 -13.42
CA ILE A 241 1.30 13.69 -14.30
C ILE A 241 0.65 15.05 -14.07
N ALA A 242 0.44 15.40 -12.80
CA ALA A 242 -0.21 16.67 -12.45
C ALA A 242 0.63 17.90 -12.82
N ARG A 243 1.97 17.83 -12.68
CA ARG A 243 2.86 18.92 -13.10
C ARG A 243 2.90 19.09 -14.61
N GLN A 244 2.80 18.01 -15.39
CA GLN A 244 2.67 18.08 -16.84
C GLN A 244 1.34 18.72 -17.29
N ALA A 245 0.25 18.39 -16.58
CA ALA A 245 -1.08 18.89 -16.89
C ALA A 245 -1.34 20.34 -16.40
N LEU A 246 -0.67 20.77 -15.34
CA LEU A 246 -0.86 22.06 -14.67
C LEU A 246 0.48 22.81 -14.53
N PRO A 247 1.12 23.20 -15.65
CA PRO A 247 2.43 23.87 -15.61
C PRO A 247 2.35 25.20 -14.86
N GLY A 248 3.36 25.46 -14.01
CA GLY A 248 3.42 26.68 -13.19
C GLY A 248 2.49 26.72 -11.98
N SER A 249 1.63 25.71 -11.80
CA SER A 249 0.72 25.63 -10.65
C SER A 249 1.42 24.99 -9.43
N PRO A 250 1.14 25.49 -8.20
CA PRO A 250 1.63 24.84 -6.97
C PRO A 250 0.79 23.61 -6.54
N TRP A 251 -0.40 23.43 -7.13
CA TRP A 251 -1.36 22.39 -6.72
C TRP A 251 -0.90 20.95 -6.92
N PRO A 252 -0.05 20.58 -7.89
CA PRO A 252 0.46 19.22 -8.05
C PRO A 252 1.06 18.61 -6.79
N ASP A 253 1.65 19.42 -5.92
CA ASP A 253 2.28 18.97 -4.68
C ASP A 253 1.26 18.52 -3.61
N PHE A 254 -0.01 18.94 -3.76
CA PHE A 254 -1.08 18.62 -2.80
C PHE A 254 -1.90 17.39 -3.17
N PHE A 255 -1.86 16.90 -4.41
CA PHE A 255 -2.68 15.76 -4.83
C PHE A 255 -2.22 14.45 -4.19
N TRP A 256 -0.90 14.27 -4.00
CA TRP A 256 -0.38 13.12 -3.29
C TRP A 256 -0.73 13.13 -1.79
N PRO A 257 -0.58 14.22 -1.03
CA PRO A 257 -1.17 14.35 0.30
C PRO A 257 -2.67 14.05 0.36
N LEU A 258 -3.44 14.54 -0.61
CA LEU A 258 -4.88 14.30 -0.68
C LEU A 258 -5.22 12.81 -0.85
N PHE A 259 -4.48 12.10 -1.71
CA PHE A 259 -4.57 10.66 -1.85
C PHE A 259 -4.30 9.96 -0.50
N GLY A 260 -3.24 10.36 0.20
CA GLY A 260 -2.91 9.81 1.53
C GLY A 260 -4.01 10.06 2.56
N LEU A 261 -4.54 11.30 2.63
CA LEU A 261 -5.62 11.65 3.54
C LEU A 261 -6.91 10.88 3.24
N ALA A 262 -7.21 10.59 1.97
CA ALA A 262 -8.37 9.81 1.58
C ALA A 262 -8.32 8.33 2.03
N ILE A 263 -7.12 7.78 2.21
CA ILE A 263 -6.94 6.42 2.75
C ILE A 263 -7.50 6.31 4.16
N ILE A 264 -7.41 7.37 4.97
CA ILE A 264 -7.83 7.35 6.37
C ILE A 264 -9.32 7.04 6.52
N PRO A 265 -10.26 7.85 5.98
CA PRO A 265 -11.67 7.52 6.02
C PRO A 265 -11.98 6.23 5.29
N GLY A 266 -11.29 5.92 4.18
CA GLY A 266 -11.46 4.69 3.44
C GLY A 266 -11.17 3.44 4.28
N ALA A 267 -10.09 3.44 5.05
CA ALA A 267 -9.75 2.36 5.97
C ALA A 267 -10.81 2.19 7.08
N LEU A 268 -11.28 3.30 7.64
CA LEU A 268 -12.27 3.28 8.73
C LEU A 268 -13.66 2.84 8.25
N ILE A 269 -14.10 3.30 7.08
CA ILE A 269 -15.37 2.92 6.45
C ILE A 269 -15.32 1.45 6.03
N GLY A 270 -14.24 1.05 5.34
CA GLY A 270 -14.06 -0.33 4.91
C GLY A 270 -14.06 -1.33 6.07
N ALA A 271 -13.44 -0.98 7.19
CA ALA A 271 -13.44 -1.82 8.39
C ALA A 271 -14.84 -2.01 9.00
N ARG A 272 -15.73 -1.02 8.84
CA ARG A 272 -17.13 -1.06 9.32
C ARG A 272 -18.10 -1.70 8.32
N ALA A 273 -17.67 -2.04 7.11
CA ALA A 273 -18.55 -2.69 6.14
C ALA A 273 -19.14 -3.98 6.72
N PRO A 274 -20.48 -4.13 6.70
CA PRO A 274 -21.16 -5.28 7.30
C PRO A 274 -20.64 -6.61 6.73
N LEU A 275 -20.47 -7.61 7.59
CA LEU A 275 -19.93 -8.91 7.19
C LEU A 275 -20.87 -9.70 6.27
N HIS A 276 -22.18 -9.38 6.28
CA HIS A 276 -23.17 -10.00 5.41
C HIS A 276 -23.18 -9.44 3.98
N TRP A 277 -22.51 -8.32 3.74
CA TRP A 277 -22.36 -7.79 2.38
C TRP A 277 -21.39 -8.65 1.58
N ASP A 278 -21.73 -8.89 0.31
CA ASP A 278 -20.87 -9.70 -0.57
C ASP A 278 -19.58 -8.92 -0.91
N ASN A 279 -18.45 -9.50 -0.56
CA ASN A 279 -17.14 -8.87 -0.78
C ASN A 279 -16.84 -8.62 -2.26
N ARG A 280 -17.39 -9.42 -3.18
CA ARG A 280 -17.22 -9.25 -4.63
C ARG A 280 -17.89 -7.96 -5.12
N LEU A 281 -19.07 -7.64 -4.59
CA LEU A 281 -19.76 -6.37 -4.90
C LEU A 281 -19.00 -5.18 -4.33
N LEU A 282 -18.47 -5.30 -3.10
CA LEU A 282 -17.65 -4.28 -2.48
C LEU A 282 -16.34 -4.05 -3.26
N LEU A 283 -15.72 -5.13 -3.75
CA LEU A 283 -14.56 -5.05 -4.64
C LEU A 283 -14.92 -4.38 -5.96
N ALA A 284 -16.04 -4.78 -6.60
CA ALA A 284 -16.49 -4.14 -7.84
C ALA A 284 -16.66 -2.62 -7.67
N ALA A 285 -17.34 -2.19 -6.61
CA ALA A 285 -17.53 -0.78 -6.30
C ALA A 285 -16.20 -0.06 -6.04
N ALA A 286 -15.30 -0.66 -5.27
CA ALA A 286 -13.99 -0.09 -4.97
C ALA A 286 -13.12 0.06 -6.23
N TYR A 287 -13.14 -0.91 -7.14
CA TYR A 287 -12.44 -0.84 -8.42
C TYR A 287 -13.05 0.21 -9.34
N ALA A 288 -14.39 0.31 -9.40
CA ALA A 288 -15.07 1.35 -10.16
C ALA A 288 -14.71 2.75 -9.68
N LEU A 289 -14.63 2.96 -8.35
CA LEU A 289 -14.18 4.23 -7.76
C LEU A 289 -12.73 4.54 -8.16
N GLN A 290 -11.82 3.58 -8.12
CA GLN A 290 -10.44 3.79 -8.55
C GLN A 290 -10.36 4.06 -10.06
N ALA A 291 -11.11 3.31 -10.88
CA ALA A 291 -11.16 3.54 -12.32
C ALA A 291 -11.63 4.96 -12.64
N LEU A 292 -12.69 5.42 -11.98
CA LEU A 292 -13.19 6.78 -12.11
C LEU A 292 -12.15 7.81 -11.67
N GLY A 293 -11.46 7.56 -10.54
CA GLY A 293 -10.39 8.43 -10.04
C GLY A 293 -9.25 8.60 -11.05
N VAL A 294 -8.83 7.51 -11.72
CA VAL A 294 -7.82 7.56 -12.78
C VAL A 294 -8.36 8.29 -14.01
N LEU A 295 -9.59 8.00 -14.44
CA LEU A 295 -10.22 8.65 -15.62
C LEU A 295 -10.39 10.15 -15.44
N LEU A 296 -10.69 10.63 -14.25
CA LEU A 296 -10.81 12.09 -13.98
C LEU A 296 -9.48 12.80 -14.25
N SER A 297 -8.34 12.19 -13.97
CA SER A 297 -7.03 12.78 -14.27
C SER A 297 -6.77 12.94 -15.78
N VAL A 298 -7.45 12.14 -16.61
CA VAL A 298 -7.31 12.18 -18.07
C VAL A 298 -8.40 13.03 -18.72
N ALA A 299 -9.66 12.81 -18.34
CA ALA A 299 -10.81 13.44 -18.96
C ALA A 299 -11.03 14.90 -18.48
N TRP A 300 -10.58 15.20 -17.27
CA TRP A 300 -10.73 16.52 -16.66
C TRP A 300 -9.43 16.98 -15.98
N PRO A 301 -8.37 17.29 -16.76
CA PRO A 301 -7.02 17.60 -16.27
C PRO A 301 -6.95 19.01 -15.65
N THR A 302 -7.77 19.26 -14.63
CA THR A 302 -7.85 20.49 -13.84
C THR A 302 -7.53 20.21 -12.38
N ILE A 303 -7.36 21.25 -11.58
CA ILE A 303 -7.15 21.14 -10.12
C ILE A 303 -8.27 20.30 -9.49
N ALA A 304 -9.53 20.57 -9.85
CA ALA A 304 -10.67 19.81 -9.31
C ALA A 304 -10.67 18.34 -9.75
N GLY A 305 -10.35 18.07 -11.01
CA GLY A 305 -10.28 16.71 -11.53
C GLY A 305 -9.18 15.88 -10.84
N PHE A 306 -7.98 16.45 -10.67
CA PHE A 306 -6.90 15.79 -9.92
C PHE A 306 -7.22 15.61 -8.43
N ALA A 307 -7.86 16.61 -7.79
CA ALA A 307 -8.25 16.51 -6.39
C ALA A 307 -9.27 15.41 -6.18
N LEU A 308 -10.37 15.40 -6.95
CA LEU A 308 -11.39 14.34 -6.90
C LEU A 308 -10.80 12.98 -7.28
N GLY A 309 -9.96 12.93 -8.32
CA GLY A 309 -9.26 11.71 -8.73
C GLY A 309 -8.41 11.12 -7.59
N SER A 310 -7.66 11.97 -6.89
CA SER A 310 -6.84 11.56 -5.74
C SER A 310 -7.69 11.01 -4.58
N LEU A 311 -8.82 11.64 -4.29
CA LEU A 311 -9.76 11.18 -3.26
C LEU A 311 -10.37 9.82 -3.64
N LEU A 312 -10.86 9.68 -4.88
CA LEU A 312 -11.49 8.45 -5.36
C LEU A 312 -10.50 7.30 -5.50
N LEU A 313 -9.23 7.59 -5.81
CA LEU A 313 -8.19 6.58 -5.86
C LEU A 313 -7.74 6.14 -4.46
N GLY A 314 -7.62 7.08 -3.52
CA GLY A 314 -7.12 6.82 -2.17
C GLY A 314 -8.14 6.14 -1.26
N MET A 315 -9.42 6.54 -1.32
CA MET A 315 -10.46 6.03 -0.43
C MET A 315 -10.60 4.50 -0.46
N PRO A 316 -10.65 3.80 -1.62
CA PRO A 316 -10.79 2.34 -1.65
C PRO A 316 -9.46 1.60 -1.49
N PHE A 317 -8.33 2.27 -1.38
CA PHE A 317 -6.99 1.67 -1.41
C PHE A 317 -6.81 0.52 -0.42
N THR A 318 -7.07 0.75 0.87
CA THR A 318 -6.97 -0.28 1.90
C THR A 318 -8.20 -1.20 1.95
N ALA A 319 -9.35 -0.69 1.56
CA ALA A 319 -10.61 -1.45 1.52
C ALA A 319 -10.55 -2.60 0.49
N ILE A 320 -9.93 -2.39 -0.67
CA ILE A 320 -9.70 -3.45 -1.67
C ILE A 320 -8.94 -4.62 -1.05
N THR A 321 -7.86 -4.36 -0.33
CA THR A 321 -7.10 -5.41 0.37
C THR A 321 -7.95 -6.12 1.41
N LEU A 322 -8.69 -5.37 2.23
CA LEU A 322 -9.57 -5.93 3.25
C LEU A 322 -10.63 -6.87 2.65
N PHE A 323 -11.32 -6.42 1.61
CA PHE A 323 -12.39 -7.20 0.99
C PHE A 323 -11.86 -8.42 0.23
N ALA A 324 -10.71 -8.31 -0.43
CA ALA A 324 -10.05 -9.45 -1.05
C ALA A 324 -9.64 -10.53 -0.02
N MET A 325 -9.09 -10.12 1.12
CA MET A 325 -8.74 -11.05 2.20
C MET A 325 -9.98 -11.67 2.87
N ARG A 326 -11.07 -10.90 3.03
CA ARG A 326 -12.36 -11.43 3.49
C ARG A 326 -12.93 -12.46 2.51
N ASP A 327 -12.85 -12.19 1.21
CA ASP A 327 -13.34 -13.11 0.18
C ASP A 327 -12.51 -14.39 0.11
N ALA A 328 -11.19 -14.31 0.22
CA ALA A 328 -10.31 -15.46 0.31
C ALA A 328 -10.65 -16.37 1.51
N ARG A 329 -10.94 -15.76 2.67
CA ARG A 329 -11.39 -16.51 3.87
C ARG A 329 -12.76 -17.13 3.67
N ARG A 330 -13.68 -16.44 3.01
CA ARG A 330 -15.01 -16.98 2.65
C ARG A 330 -14.88 -18.23 1.76
N LEU A 331 -13.97 -18.20 0.79
CA LEU A 331 -13.75 -19.28 -0.18
C LEU A 331 -13.03 -20.51 0.39
N ARG A 332 -12.12 -20.32 1.35
CA ARG A 332 -11.22 -21.38 1.82
C ARG A 332 -11.23 -21.61 3.34
N GLY A 333 -12.01 -20.85 4.11
CA GLY A 333 -12.08 -21.01 5.57
C GLY A 333 -10.69 -21.00 6.22
N ASN A 334 -10.39 -22.03 6.99
CA ASN A 334 -9.10 -22.20 7.67
C ASN A 334 -7.91 -22.42 6.70
N ALA A 335 -8.16 -22.85 5.46
CA ALA A 335 -7.14 -23.06 4.43
C ALA A 335 -6.92 -21.80 3.56
N ALA A 336 -7.44 -20.65 3.96
CA ALA A 336 -7.35 -19.40 3.19
C ALA A 336 -5.93 -18.86 3.03
N ALA A 337 -4.98 -19.25 3.89
CA ALA A 337 -3.62 -18.71 3.89
C ALA A 337 -2.92 -18.83 2.52
N GLY A 338 -3.05 -19.99 1.87
CA GLY A 338 -2.48 -20.20 0.52
C GLY A 338 -3.12 -19.30 -0.54
N LEU A 339 -4.46 -19.15 -0.53
CA LEU A 339 -5.17 -18.30 -1.48
C LEU A 339 -4.82 -16.82 -1.27
N ILE A 340 -4.73 -16.37 -0.01
CA ILE A 340 -4.26 -15.03 0.35
C ILE A 340 -2.85 -14.79 -0.20
N GLY A 341 -1.97 -15.80 -0.11
CA GLY A 341 -0.62 -15.74 -0.66
C GLY A 341 -0.61 -15.53 -2.16
N TYR A 342 -1.34 -16.34 -2.91
CA TYR A 342 -1.43 -16.20 -4.36
C TYR A 342 -2.05 -14.87 -4.77
N ALA A 343 -3.10 -14.42 -4.09
CA ALA A 343 -3.71 -13.12 -4.37
C ALA A 343 -2.72 -11.97 -4.11
N THR A 344 -2.02 -11.98 -2.96
CA THR A 344 -1.01 -10.97 -2.63
C THR A 344 0.15 -10.99 -3.62
N ALA A 345 0.58 -12.17 -4.08
CA ALA A 345 1.61 -12.31 -5.10
C ALA A 345 1.16 -11.68 -6.42
N SER A 346 -0.04 -12.00 -6.88
CA SER A 346 -0.61 -11.42 -8.10
C SER A 346 -0.69 -9.89 -8.03
N TYR A 347 -1.16 -9.36 -6.90
CA TYR A 347 -1.19 -7.91 -6.64
C TYR A 347 0.22 -7.28 -6.71
N GLY A 348 1.21 -7.95 -6.10
CA GLY A 348 2.61 -7.51 -6.13
C GLY A 348 3.18 -7.52 -7.55
N VAL A 349 2.88 -8.55 -8.34
CA VAL A 349 3.27 -8.61 -9.76
C VAL A 349 2.67 -7.45 -10.55
N GLY A 350 1.38 -7.15 -10.34
CA GLY A 350 0.74 -5.98 -10.93
C GLY A 350 1.45 -4.67 -10.60
N GLN A 351 1.85 -4.49 -9.34
CA GLN A 351 2.60 -3.31 -8.91
C GLN A 351 3.99 -3.20 -9.55
N ILE A 352 4.68 -4.32 -9.74
CA ILE A 352 6.01 -4.34 -10.39
C ILE A 352 5.88 -3.97 -11.87
N ILE A 353 4.91 -4.54 -12.56
CA ILE A 353 4.71 -4.34 -14.01
C ILE A 353 4.22 -2.92 -14.30
N GLY A 354 3.39 -2.32 -13.43
CA GLY A 354 2.77 -1.02 -13.68
C GLY A 354 3.76 0.08 -14.08
N PRO A 355 4.75 0.43 -13.27
CA PRO A 355 5.71 1.48 -13.63
C PRO A 355 6.65 1.09 -14.78
N LEU A 356 7.02 -0.20 -14.90
CA LEU A 356 7.83 -0.70 -16.03
C LEU A 356 7.09 -0.56 -17.37
N PHE A 357 5.78 -0.66 -17.37
CA PHE A 357 4.94 -0.42 -18.53
C PHE A 357 4.73 1.08 -18.78
N ALA A 358 4.38 1.83 -17.72
CA ALA A 358 3.91 3.19 -17.86
C ALA A 358 5.05 4.19 -18.19
N ALA A 359 6.21 4.05 -17.58
CA ALA A 359 7.29 5.03 -17.73
C ALA A 359 7.90 5.04 -19.13
N PRO A 360 8.29 3.89 -19.77
CA PRO A 360 8.80 3.89 -21.14
C PRO A 360 7.74 4.37 -22.14
N LEU A 361 6.47 4.00 -21.94
CA LEU A 361 5.40 4.41 -22.82
C LEU A 361 5.17 5.93 -22.74
N ALA A 362 5.13 6.48 -21.50
CA ALA A 362 5.00 7.92 -21.30
C ALA A 362 6.21 8.69 -21.83
N GLN A 363 7.42 8.16 -21.69
CA GLN A 363 8.64 8.79 -22.21
C GLN A 363 8.64 8.83 -23.74
N ARG A 364 8.19 7.77 -24.43
CA ARG A 364 8.10 7.70 -25.90
C ARG A 364 6.98 8.59 -26.47
N THR A 365 5.84 8.66 -25.79
CA THR A 365 4.66 9.41 -26.27
C THR A 365 4.64 10.85 -25.77
N GLY A 366 5.50 11.23 -24.82
CA GLY A 366 5.48 12.52 -24.14
C GLY A 366 4.28 12.73 -23.20
N SER A 367 3.44 11.70 -22.99
CA SER A 367 2.18 11.81 -22.25
C SER A 367 1.85 10.55 -21.45
N PHE A 368 1.26 10.74 -20.27
CA PHE A 368 0.70 9.65 -19.46
C PHE A 368 -0.73 9.23 -19.85
N GLN A 369 -1.34 9.86 -20.88
CA GLN A 369 -2.72 9.54 -21.26
C GLN A 369 -2.94 8.06 -21.53
N LEU A 370 -2.12 7.45 -22.41
CA LEU A 370 -2.26 6.04 -22.75
C LEU A 370 -2.00 5.11 -21.55
N PRO A 371 -0.92 5.26 -20.76
CA PRO A 371 -0.73 4.51 -19.52
C PRO A 371 -1.93 4.60 -18.57
N LEU A 372 -2.51 5.79 -18.38
CA LEU A 372 -3.65 6.00 -17.50
C LEU A 372 -4.94 5.37 -18.03
N LEU A 373 -5.19 5.45 -19.34
CA LEU A 373 -6.34 4.78 -19.96
C LEU A 373 -6.25 3.26 -19.81
N VAL A 374 -5.06 2.67 -19.99
CA VAL A 374 -4.85 1.23 -19.76
C VAL A 374 -5.05 0.87 -18.29
N ALA A 375 -4.57 1.70 -17.36
CA ALA A 375 -4.79 1.52 -15.93
C ALA A 375 -6.28 1.57 -15.56
N ALA A 376 -7.00 2.56 -16.07
CA ALA A 376 -8.43 2.72 -15.85
C ALA A 376 -9.23 1.56 -16.47
N ALA A 377 -8.87 1.11 -17.68
CA ALA A 377 -9.48 -0.03 -18.34
C ALA A 377 -9.28 -1.32 -17.54
N ALA A 378 -8.08 -1.56 -16.99
CA ALA A 378 -7.79 -2.72 -16.16
C ALA A 378 -8.66 -2.71 -14.88
N LEU A 379 -8.80 -1.55 -14.22
CA LEU A 379 -9.66 -1.40 -13.05
C LEU A 379 -11.14 -1.56 -13.40
N ALA A 380 -11.61 -0.96 -14.49
CA ALA A 380 -12.99 -1.08 -14.96
C ALA A 380 -13.34 -2.52 -15.34
N LEU A 381 -12.42 -3.22 -16.02
CA LEU A 381 -12.54 -4.64 -16.33
C LEU A 381 -12.65 -5.47 -15.02
N GLY A 382 -11.78 -5.19 -14.05
CA GLY A 382 -11.83 -5.84 -12.73
C GLY A 382 -13.17 -5.62 -12.04
N ALA A 383 -13.70 -4.39 -12.05
CA ALA A 383 -15.01 -4.05 -11.50
C ALA A 383 -16.14 -4.84 -12.19
N ALA A 384 -16.17 -4.84 -13.52
CA ALA A 384 -17.18 -5.56 -14.31
C ALA A 384 -17.13 -7.08 -14.05
N LEU A 385 -15.93 -7.67 -14.02
CA LEU A 385 -15.76 -9.10 -13.80
C LEU A 385 -16.14 -9.52 -12.37
N PHE A 386 -15.81 -8.73 -11.32
CA PHE A 386 -16.33 -8.99 -9.97
C PHE A 386 -17.86 -8.92 -9.90
N ALA A 387 -18.48 -7.94 -10.57
CA ALA A 387 -19.93 -7.83 -10.65
C ALA A 387 -20.57 -9.02 -11.40
N LEU A 388 -19.93 -9.50 -12.46
CA LEU A 388 -20.37 -10.70 -13.20
C LEU A 388 -20.26 -11.98 -12.36
N VAL A 389 -19.15 -12.18 -11.64
CA VAL A 389 -18.96 -13.33 -10.76
C VAL A 389 -20.01 -13.30 -9.64
N TRP A 390 -20.30 -12.14 -9.07
CA TRP A 390 -21.35 -11.96 -8.08
C TRP A 390 -22.73 -12.30 -8.64
N SER A 391 -23.10 -11.80 -9.83
CA SER A 391 -24.43 -12.03 -10.44
C SER A 391 -24.65 -13.49 -10.80
N LYS A 392 -23.64 -14.21 -11.31
CA LYS A 392 -23.68 -15.65 -11.58
C LYS A 392 -23.91 -16.47 -10.31
N SER A 393 -23.24 -16.12 -9.21
CA SER A 393 -23.40 -16.81 -7.94
C SER A 393 -24.83 -16.69 -7.39
N ARG A 394 -25.46 -15.53 -7.50
CA ARG A 394 -26.87 -15.34 -7.10
C ARG A 394 -27.86 -16.17 -7.90
N ARG A 395 -27.64 -16.31 -9.20
CA ARG A 395 -28.49 -17.14 -10.08
C ARG A 395 -28.40 -18.63 -9.72
N ILE A 396 -27.29 -19.11 -9.22
CA ILE A 396 -27.10 -20.52 -8.83
C ILE A 396 -27.70 -20.79 -7.45
N THR A 397 -27.71 -19.83 -6.53
CA THR A 397 -28.24 -19.97 -5.17
C THR A 397 -29.75 -19.66 -5.05
N GLY A 398 -30.41 -19.23 -6.08
CA GLY A 398 -31.89 -19.07 -6.12
C GLY A 398 -32.44 -17.90 -5.31
N ASN A 399 -31.60 -16.96 -4.90
CA ASN A 399 -31.97 -15.74 -4.18
C ASN A 399 -31.52 -14.49 -4.94
#